data_15abd221c0e4ddde02bef753b03a2e7c
#
_entry.id   15abd221c0e4ddde02bef753b03a2e7c
#
_cell.length_a   1.000
_cell.length_b   1.000
_cell.length_c   1.000
_cell.angle_alpha   90.00
_cell.angle_beta   90.00
_cell.angle_gamma   90.00
#
_symmetry.space_group_name_H-M   'P 1'
#
loop_
_entity.id
_entity.type
_entity.pdbx_description
1 polymer ?
#
loop_
_entity_poly.entity_id
_entity_poly.type
_entity_poly.pdbx_seq_one_letter_code
_entity_poly.pdbx_strand_id
1 'polypeptide(L)'
;MSREEVDRALARLGAERDAVEAALLDLQDHPGRRLLEGAALTGRTRERWSVAGQGLSVLWSLFDRYSEALASARAVRSRRNRPGSAELAELGELLGGASVTVSGGQLPDGGARLGAPARLVERISLADLLERMNAWYATVLEVVAAADAVWSALPARIDLLLAELHRVQMLALSVGVRPGGHPLADDLAELAGDLAAQRTEVVSDPLALWRPARVPAQRAEDGPAAAAMTAGTVSGVVDTARFDRAGRALDDVRVELEGLLRLRDESHERLQQVADLLQRADATLAEARRARGEVLAKIAATEVPAVPGPASALRERIGQAVELQHGGQWYRLGPLLDALEDAAAKELARARHSLTEVAQPLAVRAELRGRLEAYRAMAARLRITEDPEVVERFEKARWLLWSAPCDLRAAAEAVARFQQAVRPAPALPAGPGVADGPGVADGPGVADGGNGQDHQAPAVQDTRPAGEFEGGGDSDG
;
A
#
# COMPACT_ATOMS: atom_id res chain seq x y z
N MET A 1 51.92 46.50 -20.67
CA MET A 1 51.69 45.22 -21.42
C MET A 1 52.60 45.22 -22.64
N SER A 2 53.17 44.07 -23.01
CA SER A 2 53.87 43.86 -24.30
C SER A 2 52.87 43.76 -25.45
N ARG A 3 53.34 43.93 -26.69
CA ARG A 3 52.49 43.78 -27.88
C ARG A 3 51.83 42.39 -27.96
N GLU A 4 52.58 41.35 -27.67
CA GLU A 4 52.10 39.97 -27.71
C GLU A 4 51.08 39.66 -26.61
N GLU A 5 51.21 40.28 -25.43
CA GLU A 5 50.25 40.20 -24.36
C GLU A 5 48.93 40.89 -24.75
N VAL A 6 49.00 42.05 -25.40
CA VAL A 6 47.83 42.79 -25.92
C VAL A 6 47.10 41.96 -26.99
N ASP A 7 47.84 41.40 -27.97
CA ASP A 7 47.23 40.60 -29.04
C ASP A 7 46.58 39.32 -28.48
N ARG A 8 47.19 38.64 -27.49
CA ARG A 8 46.59 37.52 -26.78
C ARG A 8 45.35 37.90 -25.94
N ALA A 9 45.40 39.03 -25.25
CA ALA A 9 44.28 39.53 -24.48
C ALA A 9 43.09 39.87 -25.37
N LEU A 10 43.30 40.54 -26.50
CA LEU A 10 42.25 40.88 -27.47
C LEU A 10 41.62 39.63 -28.11
N ALA A 11 42.43 38.61 -28.39
CA ALA A 11 41.94 37.34 -28.93
C ALA A 11 41.07 36.63 -27.88
N ARG A 12 41.53 36.52 -26.63
CA ARG A 12 40.78 35.93 -25.52
C ARG A 12 39.46 36.64 -25.25
N LEU A 13 39.51 37.98 -25.05
CA LEU A 13 38.31 38.78 -24.78
C LEU A 13 37.32 38.76 -25.98
N GLY A 14 37.84 38.63 -27.21
CA GLY A 14 37.00 38.42 -28.39
C GLY A 14 36.23 37.11 -28.36
N ALA A 15 36.92 36.02 -28.04
CA ALA A 15 36.29 34.72 -27.89
C ALA A 15 35.30 34.69 -26.72
N GLU A 16 35.60 35.36 -25.60
CA GLU A 16 34.70 35.53 -24.47
C GLU A 16 33.40 36.30 -24.89
N ARG A 17 33.56 37.40 -25.66
CA ARG A 17 32.42 38.15 -26.19
C ARG A 17 31.50 37.27 -27.04
N ASP A 18 32.07 36.51 -27.98
CA ASP A 18 31.31 35.63 -28.87
C ASP A 18 30.59 34.53 -28.10
N ALA A 19 31.18 33.98 -27.05
CA ALA A 19 30.55 32.99 -26.17
C ALA A 19 29.38 33.59 -25.34
N VAL A 20 29.57 34.82 -24.82
CA VAL A 20 28.50 35.55 -24.11
C VAL A 20 27.35 35.86 -25.05
N GLU A 21 27.60 36.32 -26.25
CA GLU A 21 26.57 36.60 -27.26
C GLU A 21 25.71 35.35 -27.53
N ALA A 22 26.35 34.21 -27.79
CA ALA A 22 25.69 32.94 -28.00
C ALA A 22 24.83 32.55 -26.81
N ALA A 23 25.33 32.65 -25.58
CA ALA A 23 24.58 32.31 -24.36
C ALA A 23 23.37 33.25 -24.15
N LEU A 24 23.48 34.53 -24.48
CA LEU A 24 22.36 35.47 -24.40
C LEU A 24 21.27 35.17 -25.44
N LEU A 25 21.66 34.78 -26.65
CA LEU A 25 20.73 34.35 -27.70
C LEU A 25 20.01 33.05 -27.31
N ASP A 26 20.73 32.07 -26.79
CA ASP A 26 20.16 30.81 -26.30
C ASP A 26 19.16 31.07 -25.17
N LEU A 27 19.49 31.96 -24.23
CA LEU A 27 18.56 32.36 -23.17
C LEU A 27 17.33 33.09 -23.72
N GLN A 28 17.51 33.92 -24.75
CA GLN A 28 16.42 34.62 -25.43
C GLN A 28 15.46 33.67 -26.13
N ASP A 29 15.98 32.61 -26.73
CA ASP A 29 15.19 31.61 -27.44
C ASP A 29 14.67 30.47 -26.55
N HIS A 30 15.03 30.47 -25.28
CA HIS A 30 14.65 29.43 -24.34
C HIS A 30 13.13 29.27 -24.23
N PRO A 31 12.56 28.02 -24.35
CA PRO A 31 11.12 27.81 -24.32
C PRO A 31 10.47 28.29 -23.02
N GLY A 32 11.12 28.06 -21.86
CA GLY A 32 10.64 28.54 -20.57
C GLY A 32 10.49 30.05 -20.49
N ARG A 33 11.36 30.83 -21.14
CA ARG A 33 11.23 32.30 -21.22
C ARG A 33 9.96 32.72 -21.98
N ARG A 34 9.70 32.11 -23.14
CA ARG A 34 8.51 32.41 -23.96
C ARG A 34 7.22 32.09 -23.20
N LEU A 35 7.22 30.99 -22.44
CA LEU A 35 6.08 30.61 -21.61
C LEU A 35 5.87 31.62 -20.45
N LEU A 36 6.95 32.07 -19.78
CA LEU A 36 6.89 33.06 -18.71
C LEU A 36 6.36 34.41 -19.20
N GLU A 37 6.71 34.84 -20.43
CA GLU A 37 6.21 36.09 -21.03
C GLU A 37 4.72 36.03 -21.40
N GLY A 38 4.22 34.85 -21.77
CA GLY A 38 2.83 34.67 -22.21
C GLY A 38 1.85 34.29 -21.11
N ALA A 39 2.34 33.86 -19.93
CA ALA A 39 1.50 33.36 -18.85
C ALA A 39 0.99 34.46 -17.91
N ALA A 40 -0.20 34.25 -17.35
CA ALA A 40 -0.75 35.07 -16.26
C ALA A 40 -0.10 34.66 -14.93
N LEU A 41 1.10 35.13 -14.65
CA LEU A 41 1.90 34.73 -13.50
C LEU A 41 1.38 35.31 -12.19
N THR A 42 1.48 34.48 -11.13
CA THR A 42 1.10 34.84 -9.75
C THR A 42 2.21 34.48 -8.77
N GLY A 43 2.05 34.80 -7.51
CA GLY A 43 2.91 34.36 -6.40
C GLY A 43 4.40 34.54 -6.63
N ARG A 44 5.14 33.51 -6.27
CA ARG A 44 6.62 33.48 -6.33
C ARG A 44 7.17 33.66 -7.74
N THR A 45 6.51 33.08 -8.73
CA THR A 45 6.94 33.19 -10.13
C THR A 45 6.83 34.61 -10.63
N ARG A 46 5.72 35.29 -10.35
CA ARG A 46 5.55 36.68 -10.74
C ARG A 46 6.63 37.58 -10.14
N GLU A 47 6.91 37.43 -8.84
CA GLU A 47 7.94 38.22 -8.15
C GLU A 47 9.33 37.98 -8.76
N ARG A 48 9.75 36.71 -8.90
CA ARG A 48 11.06 36.39 -9.43
C ARG A 48 11.21 36.74 -10.92
N TRP A 49 10.14 36.53 -11.70
CA TRP A 49 10.15 36.88 -13.12
C TRP A 49 10.21 38.39 -13.35
N SER A 50 9.61 39.21 -12.51
CA SER A 50 9.72 40.66 -12.60
C SER A 50 11.16 41.14 -12.47
N VAL A 51 11.95 40.51 -11.60
CA VAL A 51 13.38 40.81 -11.43
C VAL A 51 14.20 40.23 -12.61
N ALA A 52 13.95 38.99 -12.97
CA ALA A 52 14.66 38.31 -14.07
C ALA A 52 14.42 38.98 -15.44
N GLY A 53 13.20 39.44 -15.71
CA GLY A 53 12.87 40.18 -16.94
C GLY A 53 13.60 41.54 -17.04
N GLN A 54 13.73 42.26 -15.93
CA GLN A 54 14.58 43.46 -15.87
C GLN A 54 16.06 43.08 -16.05
N GLY A 55 16.52 41.99 -15.44
CA GLY A 55 17.88 41.48 -15.57
C GLY A 55 18.26 41.14 -17.01
N LEU A 56 17.34 40.67 -17.83
CA LEU A 56 17.59 40.41 -19.26
C LEU A 56 17.90 41.71 -20.02
N SER A 57 17.16 42.80 -19.75
CA SER A 57 17.46 44.10 -20.35
C SER A 57 18.81 44.67 -19.88
N VAL A 58 19.14 44.44 -18.60
CA VAL A 58 20.44 44.83 -18.04
C VAL A 58 21.58 44.03 -18.71
N LEU A 59 21.39 42.74 -18.89
CA LEU A 59 22.41 41.87 -19.57
C LEU A 59 22.76 42.38 -20.96
N TRP A 60 21.79 42.70 -21.80
CA TRP A 60 22.03 43.27 -23.10
C TRP A 60 22.75 44.61 -23.04
N SER A 61 22.35 45.51 -22.10
CA SER A 61 23.01 46.78 -21.87
C SER A 61 24.51 46.60 -21.44
N LEU A 62 24.79 45.63 -20.58
CA LEU A 62 26.18 45.33 -20.14
C LEU A 62 26.99 44.69 -21.29
N PHE A 63 26.38 43.84 -22.10
CA PHE A 63 27.01 43.23 -23.28
C PHE A 63 27.37 44.29 -24.34
N ASP A 64 26.47 45.30 -24.58
CA ASP A 64 26.78 46.38 -25.47
C ASP A 64 27.99 47.19 -24.97
N ARG A 65 28.07 47.50 -23.66
CA ARG A 65 29.25 48.16 -23.07
C ARG A 65 30.52 47.35 -23.18
N TYR A 66 30.43 46.04 -22.98
CA TYR A 66 31.56 45.13 -23.15
C TYR A 66 32.08 45.13 -24.61
N SER A 67 31.16 45.03 -25.56
CA SER A 67 31.44 45.03 -26.99
C SER A 67 32.03 46.37 -27.47
N GLU A 68 31.51 47.51 -26.97
CA GLU A 68 31.99 48.85 -27.25
C GLU A 68 33.43 49.06 -26.74
N ALA A 69 33.71 48.64 -25.49
CA ALA A 69 35.05 48.71 -24.90
C ALA A 69 36.08 47.89 -25.67
N LEU A 70 35.69 46.64 -26.07
CA LEU A 70 36.55 45.77 -26.86
C LEU A 70 36.80 46.34 -28.28
N ALA A 71 35.74 46.91 -28.91
CA ALA A 71 35.89 47.57 -30.21
C ALA A 71 36.83 48.77 -30.13
N SER A 72 36.74 49.58 -29.06
CA SER A 72 37.61 50.71 -28.81
C SER A 72 39.06 50.26 -28.64
N ALA A 73 39.35 49.18 -27.88
CA ALA A 73 40.66 48.61 -27.73
C ALA A 73 41.23 48.09 -29.07
N ARG A 74 40.39 47.40 -29.88
CA ARG A 74 40.76 46.95 -31.25
C ARG A 74 41.09 48.15 -32.18
N ALA A 75 40.34 49.21 -32.11
CA ALA A 75 40.58 50.43 -32.87
C ALA A 75 41.92 51.09 -32.53
N VAL A 76 42.24 51.21 -31.22
CA VAL A 76 43.59 51.68 -30.78
C VAL A 76 44.68 50.79 -31.30
N ARG A 77 44.49 49.45 -31.20
CA ARG A 77 45.52 48.48 -31.63
C ARG A 77 45.77 48.52 -33.14
N SER A 78 44.74 48.84 -33.95
CA SER A 78 44.80 48.88 -35.41
C SER A 78 45.43 50.17 -35.94
N ARG A 79 45.60 51.24 -35.14
CA ARG A 79 46.17 52.53 -35.58
C ARG A 79 47.59 52.39 -36.16
N ARG A 80 48.40 51.50 -35.60
CA ARG A 80 49.78 51.26 -36.05
C ARG A 80 50.18 49.77 -35.98
N ASN A 81 50.96 49.33 -36.96
CA ASN A 81 51.49 47.96 -36.95
C ASN A 81 52.45 47.67 -35.79
N ARG A 82 53.16 48.75 -35.30
CA ARG A 82 54.05 48.71 -34.13
C ARG A 82 53.57 49.81 -33.15
N PRO A 83 52.78 49.48 -32.17
CA PRO A 83 52.31 50.46 -31.18
C PRO A 83 53.45 50.98 -30.32
N GLY A 84 53.46 52.27 -30.03
CA GLY A 84 54.41 52.89 -29.13
C GLY A 84 54.10 52.66 -27.66
N SER A 85 54.98 53.08 -26.75
CA SER A 85 54.81 52.87 -25.30
C SER A 85 53.52 53.54 -24.76
N ALA A 86 53.12 54.70 -25.31
CA ALA A 86 51.87 55.37 -24.94
C ALA A 86 50.62 54.62 -25.40
N GLU A 87 50.61 54.05 -26.62
CA GLU A 87 49.53 53.23 -27.13
C GLU A 87 49.40 51.88 -26.38
N LEU A 88 50.54 51.30 -25.97
CA LEU A 88 50.57 50.09 -25.12
C LEU A 88 50.05 50.38 -23.71
N ALA A 89 50.32 51.56 -23.14
CA ALA A 89 49.77 52.01 -21.86
C ALA A 89 48.25 52.22 -21.98
N GLU A 90 47.80 52.91 -23.04
CA GLU A 90 46.36 53.13 -23.33
C GLU A 90 45.59 51.77 -23.47
N LEU A 91 46.20 50.84 -24.20
CA LEU A 91 45.62 49.47 -24.32
C LEU A 91 45.63 48.72 -22.99
N GLY A 92 46.67 48.88 -22.17
CA GLY A 92 46.69 48.29 -20.82
C GLY A 92 45.56 48.80 -19.92
N GLU A 93 45.29 50.08 -19.99
CA GLU A 93 44.16 50.68 -19.26
C GLU A 93 42.79 50.28 -19.83
N LEU A 94 42.63 50.16 -21.15
CA LEU A 94 41.39 49.72 -21.77
C LEU A 94 41.05 48.23 -21.47
N LEU A 95 42.06 47.35 -21.50
CA LEU A 95 41.86 45.94 -21.35
C LEU A 95 41.91 45.43 -19.88
N GLY A 96 42.64 46.07 -18.99
CA GLY A 96 42.85 45.67 -17.61
C GLY A 96 42.44 46.68 -16.56
N GLY A 97 42.26 47.96 -16.94
CA GLY A 97 41.87 49.05 -16.03
C GLY A 97 40.35 49.22 -15.91
N ALA A 98 39.94 50.12 -15.01
CA ALA A 98 38.53 50.49 -14.83
C ALA A 98 38.07 51.42 -15.94
N SER A 99 37.95 50.90 -17.18
CA SER A 99 37.67 51.67 -18.40
C SER A 99 36.18 51.76 -18.72
N VAL A 100 35.35 50.84 -18.22
CA VAL A 100 33.91 50.75 -18.56
C VAL A 100 33.06 51.49 -17.54
N THR A 101 32.16 52.33 -18.03
CA THR A 101 31.24 53.09 -17.20
C THR A 101 29.90 52.38 -17.17
N VAL A 102 29.42 52.01 -15.96
CA VAL A 102 28.12 51.37 -15.73
C VAL A 102 27.26 52.14 -14.74
N SER A 103 25.93 52.03 -14.86
CA SER A 103 25.00 52.65 -13.91
C SER A 103 24.96 51.83 -12.62
N GLY A 104 25.01 52.48 -11.45
CA GLY A 104 25.11 51.84 -10.13
C GLY A 104 23.91 50.97 -9.69
N GLY A 105 22.83 50.93 -10.48
CA GLY A 105 21.65 50.10 -10.21
C GLY A 105 21.64 48.71 -10.93
N GLN A 106 22.75 48.33 -11.57
CA GLN A 106 22.79 47.13 -12.42
C GLN A 106 23.36 45.87 -11.71
N LEU A 107 23.07 45.72 -10.40
CA LEU A 107 23.44 44.53 -9.63
C LEU A 107 22.22 43.60 -9.37
N PRO A 108 22.35 42.28 -9.51
CA PRO A 108 21.23 41.34 -9.30
C PRO A 108 20.78 41.24 -7.84
N ASP A 109 21.70 41.38 -6.92
CA ASP A 109 21.35 41.57 -5.51
C ASP A 109 21.02 43.02 -5.25
N GLY A 110 19.81 43.29 -4.88
CA GLY A 110 19.36 44.60 -4.40
C GLY A 110 20.12 45.05 -3.13
N GLY A 111 21.44 44.97 -3.18
CA GLY A 111 22.39 45.37 -2.18
C GLY A 111 22.50 46.89 -2.07
N ALA A 112 21.36 47.60 -2.22
CA ALA A 112 21.17 48.88 -1.62
C ALA A 112 21.20 48.68 -0.11
N ARG A 113 22.41 48.65 0.49
CA ARG A 113 22.57 48.92 1.90
C ARG A 113 21.83 50.22 2.16
N LEU A 114 20.71 50.13 2.85
CA LEU A 114 19.96 51.32 3.32
C LEU A 114 20.95 52.31 3.95
N GLY A 115 21.23 53.43 3.27
CA GLY A 115 22.11 54.46 3.74
C GLY A 115 23.42 54.71 2.96
N ALA A 116 23.78 53.89 1.93
CA ALA A 116 24.87 54.27 1.03
C ALA A 116 24.36 55.17 -0.08
N PRO A 117 25.02 56.33 -0.39
CA PRO A 117 24.60 57.16 -1.53
C PRO A 117 24.75 56.33 -2.78
N ALA A 118 23.67 56.16 -3.55
CA ALA A 118 23.67 55.46 -4.83
C ALA A 118 24.70 56.18 -5.72
N ARG A 119 25.83 55.52 -5.99
CA ARG A 119 26.76 56.00 -7.02
C ARG A 119 26.03 55.84 -8.34
N LEU A 120 25.57 56.97 -8.90
CA LEU A 120 24.86 57.00 -10.17
C LEU A 120 25.65 56.40 -11.32
N VAL A 121 26.98 56.42 -11.20
CA VAL A 121 27.92 55.95 -12.23
C VAL A 121 29.16 55.33 -11.55
N GLU A 122 29.54 54.16 -11.98
CA GLU A 122 30.71 53.41 -11.51
C GLU A 122 31.62 53.09 -12.70
N ARG A 123 32.93 53.15 -12.51
CA ARG A 123 33.91 52.68 -13.50
C ARG A 123 34.44 51.32 -13.05
N ILE A 124 34.36 50.31 -13.93
CA ILE A 124 34.76 48.94 -13.65
C ILE A 124 35.64 48.41 -14.77
N SER A 125 36.39 47.33 -14.48
CA SER A 125 37.17 46.61 -15.49
C SER A 125 36.28 45.72 -16.38
N LEU A 126 36.80 45.28 -17.52
CA LEU A 126 36.11 44.26 -18.36
C LEU A 126 35.92 42.95 -17.63
N ALA A 127 36.80 42.55 -16.73
CA ALA A 127 36.66 41.35 -15.90
C ALA A 127 35.50 41.49 -14.92
N ASP A 128 35.37 42.60 -14.18
CA ASP A 128 34.26 42.88 -13.26
C ASP A 128 32.95 43.00 -13.99
N LEU A 129 32.97 43.54 -15.23
CA LEU A 129 31.78 43.62 -16.06
C LEU A 129 31.28 42.24 -16.46
N LEU A 130 32.16 41.34 -16.84
CA LEU A 130 31.85 39.96 -17.18
C LEU A 130 31.32 39.17 -15.96
N GLU A 131 31.90 39.39 -14.78
CA GLU A 131 31.41 38.82 -13.52
C GLU A 131 29.97 39.27 -13.20
N ARG A 132 29.65 40.54 -13.38
CA ARG A 132 28.28 41.04 -13.24
C ARG A 132 27.30 40.47 -14.24
N MET A 133 27.76 40.29 -15.49
CA MET A 133 26.96 39.64 -16.52
C MET A 133 26.69 38.17 -16.15
N ASN A 134 27.66 37.44 -15.68
CA ASN A 134 27.51 36.07 -15.21
C ASN A 134 26.51 35.96 -14.05
N ALA A 135 26.56 36.88 -13.08
CA ALA A 135 25.60 36.91 -11.95
C ALA A 135 24.15 37.15 -12.40
N TRP A 136 23.94 38.10 -13.31
CA TRP A 136 22.61 38.32 -13.90
C TRP A 136 22.15 37.16 -14.76
N TYR A 137 23.03 36.59 -15.58
CA TYR A 137 22.72 35.44 -16.40
C TYR A 137 22.28 34.24 -15.56
N ALA A 138 23.02 33.94 -14.48
CA ALA A 138 22.66 32.86 -13.56
C ALA A 138 21.29 33.08 -12.91
N THR A 139 20.99 34.34 -12.51
CA THR A 139 19.69 34.70 -11.90
C THR A 139 18.52 34.54 -12.88
N VAL A 140 18.68 34.96 -14.13
CA VAL A 140 17.65 34.81 -15.17
C VAL A 140 17.48 33.34 -15.57
N LEU A 141 18.58 32.66 -15.81
CA LEU A 141 18.59 31.25 -16.19
C LEU A 141 17.94 30.37 -15.11
N GLU A 142 18.21 30.63 -13.83
CA GLU A 142 17.57 29.88 -12.72
C GLU A 142 16.04 29.96 -12.80
N VAL A 143 15.49 31.15 -13.02
CA VAL A 143 14.04 31.36 -13.11
C VAL A 143 13.44 30.68 -14.34
N VAL A 144 14.09 30.84 -15.49
CA VAL A 144 13.64 30.31 -16.78
C VAL A 144 13.70 28.79 -16.79
N ALA A 145 14.81 28.20 -16.37
CA ALA A 145 15.01 26.75 -16.35
C ALA A 145 14.14 26.07 -15.29
N ALA A 146 13.92 26.70 -14.13
CA ALA A 146 13.03 26.18 -13.10
C ALA A 146 11.58 26.12 -13.56
N ALA A 147 11.10 27.20 -14.22
CA ALA A 147 9.76 27.22 -14.81
C ALA A 147 9.58 26.17 -15.91
N ASP A 148 10.56 26.08 -16.79
CA ASP A 148 10.55 25.09 -17.88
C ASP A 148 10.53 23.65 -17.36
N ALA A 149 11.33 23.34 -16.34
CA ALA A 149 11.34 22.02 -15.70
C ALA A 149 9.97 21.63 -15.11
N VAL A 150 9.27 22.59 -14.45
CA VAL A 150 7.95 22.34 -13.89
C VAL A 150 6.90 22.16 -14.99
N TRP A 151 6.90 23.01 -16.01
CA TRP A 151 5.96 22.93 -17.12
C TRP A 151 6.19 21.71 -18.03
N SER A 152 7.41 21.19 -18.07
CA SER A 152 7.71 19.95 -18.79
C SER A 152 7.29 18.69 -18.00
N ALA A 153 7.39 18.73 -16.65
CA ALA A 153 7.21 17.53 -15.83
C ALA A 153 5.76 17.33 -15.35
N LEU A 154 5.04 18.41 -14.97
CA LEU A 154 3.78 18.28 -14.23
C LEU A 154 2.50 18.21 -15.07
N PRO A 155 2.32 18.90 -16.21
CA PRO A 155 1.05 18.90 -16.93
C PRO A 155 0.58 17.51 -17.33
N ALA A 156 1.43 16.69 -17.95
CA ALA A 156 1.09 15.34 -18.33
C ALA A 156 0.72 14.46 -17.13
N ARG A 157 1.37 14.65 -16.01
CA ARG A 157 1.06 13.94 -14.75
C ARG A 157 -0.32 14.33 -14.19
N ILE A 158 -0.65 15.61 -14.21
CA ILE A 158 -1.96 16.10 -13.79
C ILE A 158 -3.06 15.56 -14.71
N ASP A 159 -2.85 15.56 -16.01
CA ASP A 159 -3.82 15.03 -16.97
C ASP A 159 -4.06 13.52 -16.75
N LEU A 160 -3.03 12.75 -16.39
CA LEU A 160 -3.18 11.34 -16.01
C LEU A 160 -4.00 11.18 -14.72
N LEU A 161 -3.75 12.00 -13.69
CA LEU A 161 -4.50 11.96 -12.44
C LEU A 161 -5.96 12.37 -12.63
N LEU A 162 -6.24 13.36 -13.47
CA LEU A 162 -7.60 13.78 -13.84
C LEU A 162 -8.34 12.68 -14.62
N ALA A 163 -7.65 11.99 -15.52
CA ALA A 163 -8.22 10.86 -16.25
C ALA A 163 -8.54 9.69 -15.30
N GLU A 164 -7.66 9.42 -14.31
CA GLU A 164 -7.91 8.41 -13.29
C GLU A 164 -9.07 8.81 -12.37
N LEU A 165 -9.10 10.05 -11.90
CA LEU A 165 -10.22 10.60 -11.13
C LEU A 165 -11.56 10.39 -11.85
N HIS A 166 -11.60 10.70 -13.15
CA HIS A 166 -12.82 10.49 -13.94
C HIS A 166 -13.22 9.00 -14.01
N ARG A 167 -12.26 8.09 -14.19
CA ARG A 167 -12.53 6.65 -14.18
C ARG A 167 -13.09 6.18 -12.84
N VAL A 168 -12.48 6.63 -11.73
CA VAL A 168 -12.94 6.30 -10.38
C VAL A 168 -14.32 6.89 -10.09
N GLN A 169 -14.62 8.10 -10.56
CA GLN A 169 -15.95 8.71 -10.46
C GLN A 169 -17.01 7.90 -11.24
N MET A 170 -16.68 7.43 -12.44
CA MET A 170 -17.59 6.55 -13.20
C MET A 170 -17.82 5.22 -12.50
N LEU A 171 -16.78 4.64 -11.89
CA LEU A 171 -16.92 3.44 -11.08
C LEU A 171 -17.84 3.69 -9.86
N ALA A 172 -17.65 4.81 -9.15
CA ALA A 172 -18.50 5.22 -8.03
C ALA A 172 -19.99 5.30 -8.42
N LEU A 173 -20.28 5.94 -9.55
CA LEU A 173 -21.64 6.02 -10.08
C LEU A 173 -22.22 4.64 -10.40
N SER A 174 -21.42 3.70 -10.92
CA SER A 174 -21.86 2.34 -11.27
C SER A 174 -22.28 1.51 -10.06
N VAL A 175 -21.72 1.80 -8.88
CA VAL A 175 -22.08 1.17 -7.60
C VAL A 175 -23.02 2.03 -6.75
N GLY A 176 -23.61 3.10 -7.33
CA GLY A 176 -24.60 3.94 -6.65
C GLY A 176 -24.02 4.90 -5.61
N VAL A 177 -22.70 5.09 -5.58
CA VAL A 177 -22.03 6.08 -4.72
C VAL A 177 -22.24 7.47 -5.33
N ARG A 178 -22.93 8.35 -4.59
CA ARG A 178 -23.32 9.69 -5.04
C ARG A 178 -22.93 10.75 -4.01
N PRO A 179 -22.60 11.98 -4.45
CA PRO A 179 -22.30 13.10 -3.56
C PRO A 179 -23.40 13.33 -2.52
N GLY A 180 -23.03 13.60 -1.28
CA GLY A 180 -23.95 13.80 -0.16
C GLY A 180 -24.64 12.53 0.35
N GLY A 181 -24.36 11.36 -0.22
CA GLY A 181 -24.91 10.07 0.21
C GLY A 181 -23.88 9.05 0.65
N HIS A 182 -22.61 9.29 0.37
CA HIS A 182 -21.52 8.36 0.69
C HIS A 182 -20.20 9.11 0.87
N PRO A 183 -19.40 8.80 1.93
CA PRO A 183 -18.12 9.47 2.19
C PRO A 183 -17.17 9.46 0.99
N LEU A 184 -17.02 8.32 0.31
CA LEU A 184 -16.13 8.21 -0.86
C LEU A 184 -16.48 9.19 -2.00
N ALA A 185 -17.73 9.59 -2.14
CA ALA A 185 -18.11 10.58 -3.15
C ALA A 185 -17.70 12.00 -2.74
N ASP A 186 -17.71 12.28 -1.45
CA ASP A 186 -17.25 13.57 -0.90
C ASP A 186 -15.72 13.64 -0.99
N ASP A 187 -15.00 12.56 -0.68
CA ASP A 187 -13.54 12.44 -0.87
C ASP A 187 -13.13 12.66 -2.34
N LEU A 188 -13.87 12.05 -3.29
CA LEU A 188 -13.64 12.25 -4.73
C LEU A 188 -13.91 13.70 -5.17
N ALA A 189 -14.88 14.38 -4.57
CA ALA A 189 -15.17 15.78 -4.85
C ALA A 189 -14.06 16.69 -4.31
N GLU A 190 -13.53 16.42 -3.12
CA GLU A 190 -12.38 17.12 -2.53
C GLU A 190 -11.13 16.95 -3.40
N LEU A 191 -10.80 15.70 -3.78
CA LEU A 191 -9.67 15.39 -4.67
C LEU A 191 -9.80 16.10 -6.03
N ALA A 192 -11.01 16.20 -6.58
CA ALA A 192 -11.27 16.94 -7.82
C ALA A 192 -10.96 18.43 -7.66
N GLY A 193 -11.39 19.03 -6.55
CA GLY A 193 -11.10 20.43 -6.21
C GLY A 193 -9.60 20.68 -6.05
N ASP A 194 -8.92 19.80 -5.33
CA ASP A 194 -7.48 19.88 -5.10
C ASP A 194 -6.67 19.77 -6.40
N LEU A 195 -6.99 18.81 -7.26
CA LEU A 195 -6.32 18.65 -8.56
C LEU A 195 -6.56 19.86 -9.48
N ALA A 196 -7.75 20.43 -9.47
CA ALA A 196 -8.06 21.65 -10.23
C ALA A 196 -7.25 22.86 -9.71
N ALA A 197 -7.13 23.01 -8.40
CA ALA A 197 -6.32 24.04 -7.78
C ALA A 197 -4.82 23.87 -8.10
N GLN A 198 -4.31 22.65 -7.98
CA GLN A 198 -2.92 22.29 -8.32
C GLN A 198 -2.62 22.55 -9.81
N ARG A 199 -3.54 22.21 -10.71
CA ARG A 199 -3.40 22.52 -12.15
C ARG A 199 -3.26 24.03 -12.38
N THR A 200 -4.07 24.82 -11.70
CA THR A 200 -4.00 26.28 -11.78
C THR A 200 -2.66 26.81 -11.25
N GLU A 201 -2.19 26.29 -10.12
CA GLU A 201 -0.91 26.65 -9.51
C GLU A 201 0.27 26.31 -10.44
N VAL A 202 0.29 25.12 -11.05
CA VAL A 202 1.33 24.73 -12.03
C VAL A 202 1.42 25.70 -13.19
N VAL A 203 0.29 26.20 -13.68
CA VAL A 203 0.26 27.14 -14.82
C VAL A 203 0.67 28.55 -14.39
N SER A 204 0.20 29.03 -13.22
CA SER A 204 0.36 30.42 -12.81
C SER A 204 1.56 30.67 -11.89
N ASP A 205 1.99 29.69 -11.08
CA ASP A 205 3.11 29.84 -10.14
C ASP A 205 4.05 28.61 -10.12
N PRO A 206 4.69 28.24 -11.27
CA PRO A 206 5.57 27.06 -11.34
C PRO A 206 6.73 27.08 -10.34
N LEU A 207 7.27 28.26 -9.98
CA LEU A 207 8.36 28.36 -9.04
C LEU A 207 7.98 28.03 -7.58
N ALA A 208 6.70 28.02 -7.24
CA ALA A 208 6.23 27.50 -5.96
C ALA A 208 6.48 26.00 -5.82
N LEU A 209 6.53 25.28 -6.95
CA LEU A 209 6.75 23.84 -7.04
C LEU A 209 8.22 23.45 -7.34
N TRP A 210 9.11 24.45 -7.39
CA TRP A 210 10.53 24.23 -7.61
C TRP A 210 11.34 24.37 -6.35
N ARG A 211 12.21 23.40 -6.08
CA ARG A 211 13.20 23.43 -4.99
C ARG A 211 14.61 23.42 -5.57
N PRO A 212 15.38 24.53 -5.48
CA PRO A 212 16.75 24.54 -5.93
C PRO A 212 17.58 23.53 -5.12
N ALA A 213 18.42 22.76 -5.81
CA ALA A 213 19.39 21.92 -5.13
C ALA A 213 20.39 22.82 -4.40
N ARG A 214 20.67 22.54 -3.13
CA ARG A 214 21.78 23.16 -2.42
C ARG A 214 23.10 22.55 -2.93
N VAL A 215 23.56 23.01 -4.08
CA VAL A 215 24.93 22.73 -4.50
C VAL A 215 25.83 23.64 -3.64
N PRO A 216 26.77 23.10 -2.84
CA PRO A 216 27.80 23.93 -2.25
C PRO A 216 28.50 24.61 -3.41
N ALA A 217 28.64 25.94 -3.35
CA ALA A 217 29.35 26.73 -4.35
C ALA A 217 30.78 26.22 -4.45
N GLN A 218 31.00 25.27 -5.34
CA GLN A 218 32.36 24.97 -5.80
C GLN A 218 32.75 26.15 -6.71
N ARG A 219 33.57 27.05 -6.17
CA ARG A 219 34.28 28.03 -6.97
C ARG A 219 35.03 27.26 -8.05
N ALA A 220 34.64 27.48 -9.29
CA ALA A 220 35.47 27.15 -10.43
C ALA A 220 36.69 28.11 -10.39
N GLU A 221 37.74 27.72 -9.68
CA GLU A 221 38.89 28.60 -9.43
C GLU A 221 39.77 28.78 -10.67
N ASP A 222 39.60 28.09 -11.81
CA ASP A 222 40.54 28.09 -12.94
C ASP A 222 39.89 28.08 -14.35
N GLY A 223 38.65 28.49 -14.55
CA GLY A 223 38.05 28.58 -15.88
C GLY A 223 37.91 30.01 -16.41
N PRO A 224 37.95 30.28 -17.75
CA PRO A 224 37.64 31.59 -18.29
C PRO A 224 36.20 31.97 -17.88
N ALA A 225 36.01 33.21 -17.44
CA ALA A 225 34.71 33.67 -16.88
C ALA A 225 33.51 33.47 -17.84
N ALA A 226 33.74 33.48 -19.17
CA ALA A 226 32.72 33.13 -20.16
C ALA A 226 32.29 31.66 -20.11
N ALA A 227 33.11 30.74 -19.59
CA ALA A 227 32.71 29.34 -19.43
C ALA A 227 31.63 29.15 -18.35
N ALA A 228 31.51 30.09 -17.42
CA ALA A 228 30.43 30.06 -16.43
C ALA A 228 29.02 30.27 -17.04
N MET A 229 28.90 31.05 -18.12
CA MET A 229 27.62 31.24 -18.84
C MET A 229 27.28 30.02 -19.67
N THR A 230 28.23 29.30 -20.20
CA THR A 230 27.99 28.08 -21.01
C THR A 230 27.82 26.82 -20.17
N ALA A 231 28.31 26.81 -18.90
CA ALA A 231 28.24 25.65 -17.99
C ALA A 231 27.14 25.74 -16.95
N GLY A 232 26.30 26.78 -16.97
CA GLY A 232 25.23 27.00 -15.99
C GLY A 232 24.12 25.94 -16.03
N THR A 233 24.35 24.81 -15.40
CA THR A 233 23.29 23.83 -15.14
C THR A 233 22.53 24.25 -13.89
N VAL A 234 21.27 24.63 -14.06
CA VAL A 234 20.35 24.87 -12.94
C VAL A 234 19.99 23.52 -12.34
N SER A 235 20.48 23.25 -11.14
CA SER A 235 20.18 22.00 -10.42
C SER A 235 19.04 22.24 -9.41
N GLY A 236 18.00 21.46 -9.49
CA GLY A 236 16.86 21.49 -8.58
C GLY A 236 15.89 20.35 -8.81
N VAL A 237 14.89 20.26 -7.98
CA VAL A 237 13.89 19.18 -8.01
C VAL A 237 12.48 19.78 -8.06
N VAL A 238 11.65 19.24 -8.92
CA VAL A 238 10.20 19.55 -8.96
C VAL A 238 9.51 18.85 -7.79
N ASP A 239 8.73 19.57 -7.00
CA ASP A 239 7.96 19.03 -5.87
C ASP A 239 6.74 18.28 -6.38
N THR A 240 6.83 16.95 -6.41
CA THR A 240 5.75 16.05 -6.84
C THR A 240 4.93 15.48 -5.68
N ALA A 241 5.27 15.80 -4.43
CA ALA A 241 4.72 15.14 -3.25
C ALA A 241 3.18 15.26 -3.12
N ARG A 242 2.61 16.37 -3.60
CA ARG A 242 1.14 16.58 -3.60
C ARG A 242 0.45 15.67 -4.60
N PHE A 243 1.02 15.52 -5.80
CA PHE A 243 0.50 14.67 -6.87
C PHE A 243 0.62 13.18 -6.50
N ASP A 244 1.72 12.81 -5.83
CA ASP A 244 1.91 11.45 -5.31
C ASP A 244 0.88 11.09 -4.24
N ARG A 245 0.50 12.05 -3.39
CA ARG A 245 -0.58 11.87 -2.41
C ARG A 245 -1.95 11.73 -3.07
N ALA A 246 -2.25 12.59 -4.04
CA ALA A 246 -3.49 12.49 -4.79
C ALA A 246 -3.63 11.16 -5.52
N GLY A 247 -2.53 10.66 -6.14
CA GLY A 247 -2.51 9.35 -6.79
C GLY A 247 -2.82 8.22 -5.82
N ARG A 248 -2.19 8.20 -4.63
CA ARG A 248 -2.48 7.18 -3.61
C ARG A 248 -3.93 7.27 -3.11
N ALA A 249 -4.44 8.48 -2.86
CA ALA A 249 -5.82 8.65 -2.44
C ALA A 249 -6.82 8.13 -3.49
N LEU A 250 -6.56 8.36 -4.78
CA LEU A 250 -7.37 7.78 -5.86
C LEU A 250 -7.30 6.25 -5.90
N ASP A 251 -6.12 5.68 -5.70
CA ASP A 251 -5.94 4.23 -5.63
C ASP A 251 -6.70 3.62 -4.44
N ASP A 252 -6.64 4.25 -3.27
CA ASP A 252 -7.36 3.81 -2.06
C ASP A 252 -8.88 3.81 -2.30
N VAL A 253 -9.43 4.91 -2.82
CA VAL A 253 -10.85 5.00 -3.17
C VAL A 253 -11.25 3.97 -4.23
N ARG A 254 -10.41 3.74 -5.24
CA ARG A 254 -10.67 2.72 -6.27
C ARG A 254 -10.78 1.33 -5.67
N VAL A 255 -9.87 0.94 -4.78
CA VAL A 255 -9.89 -0.37 -4.11
C VAL A 255 -11.17 -0.57 -3.31
N GLU A 256 -11.63 0.46 -2.58
CA GLU A 256 -12.90 0.40 -1.84
C GLU A 256 -14.11 0.25 -2.79
N LEU A 257 -14.16 1.01 -3.88
CA LEU A 257 -15.22 0.91 -4.88
C LEU A 257 -15.25 -0.45 -5.60
N GLU A 258 -14.09 -1.02 -5.90
CA GLU A 258 -13.98 -2.38 -6.44
C GLU A 258 -14.48 -3.43 -5.44
N GLY A 259 -14.28 -3.19 -4.13
CA GLY A 259 -14.86 -3.99 -3.06
C GLY A 259 -16.39 -3.94 -3.06
N LEU A 260 -16.97 -2.75 -3.21
CA LEU A 260 -18.43 -2.57 -3.33
C LEU A 260 -19.00 -3.21 -4.61
N LEU A 261 -18.24 -3.15 -5.71
CA LEU A 261 -18.63 -3.80 -6.97
C LEU A 261 -18.70 -5.33 -6.80
N ARG A 262 -17.68 -5.94 -6.20
CA ARG A 262 -17.68 -7.38 -5.89
C ARG A 262 -18.85 -7.75 -4.98
N LEU A 263 -19.07 -6.98 -3.92
CA LEU A 263 -20.18 -7.19 -3.02
C LEU A 263 -21.52 -7.13 -3.77
N ARG A 264 -21.71 -6.19 -4.70
CA ARG A 264 -22.91 -6.12 -5.54
C ARG A 264 -23.12 -7.42 -6.31
N ASP A 265 -22.06 -7.91 -6.95
CA ASP A 265 -22.12 -9.08 -7.82
C ASP A 265 -22.34 -10.38 -7.02
N GLU A 266 -21.75 -10.47 -5.82
CA GLU A 266 -21.83 -11.65 -4.93
C GLU A 266 -23.04 -11.63 -3.98
N SER A 267 -23.67 -10.48 -3.77
CA SER A 267 -24.68 -10.28 -2.71
C SER A 267 -25.87 -11.24 -2.79
N HIS A 268 -26.30 -11.55 -4.00
CA HIS A 268 -27.45 -12.46 -4.21
C HIS A 268 -27.11 -13.88 -3.77
N GLU A 269 -25.96 -14.40 -4.15
CA GLU A 269 -25.49 -15.73 -3.77
C GLU A 269 -25.25 -15.83 -2.26
N ARG A 270 -24.64 -14.82 -1.66
CA ARG A 270 -24.43 -14.76 -0.20
C ARG A 270 -25.75 -14.76 0.57
N LEU A 271 -26.76 -14.00 0.13
CA LEU A 271 -28.09 -14.02 0.73
C LEU A 271 -28.76 -15.39 0.60
N GLN A 272 -28.61 -16.07 -0.54
CA GLN A 272 -29.11 -17.43 -0.72
C GLN A 272 -28.42 -18.40 0.24
N GLN A 273 -27.10 -18.33 0.39
CA GLN A 273 -26.36 -19.18 1.33
C GLN A 273 -26.82 -18.99 2.78
N VAL A 274 -27.09 -17.75 3.20
CA VAL A 274 -27.65 -17.45 4.53
C VAL A 274 -29.04 -18.07 4.69
N ALA A 275 -29.90 -17.92 3.68
CA ALA A 275 -31.24 -18.51 3.71
C ALA A 275 -31.20 -20.05 3.80
N ASP A 276 -30.30 -20.69 3.05
CA ASP A 276 -30.08 -22.15 3.09
C ASP A 276 -29.59 -22.62 4.46
N LEU A 277 -28.65 -21.88 5.10
CA LEU A 277 -28.18 -22.19 6.45
C LEU A 277 -29.35 -22.15 7.45
N LEU A 278 -30.21 -21.15 7.39
CA LEU A 278 -31.36 -21.03 8.26
C LEU A 278 -32.43 -22.12 7.98
N GLN A 279 -32.65 -22.50 6.72
CA GLN A 279 -33.53 -23.59 6.37
C GLN A 279 -33.02 -24.93 6.93
N ARG A 280 -31.71 -25.17 6.86
CA ARG A 280 -31.07 -26.34 7.48
C ARG A 280 -31.17 -26.33 8.99
N ALA A 281 -31.03 -25.15 9.63
CA ALA A 281 -31.20 -25.00 11.07
C ALA A 281 -32.64 -25.35 11.49
N ASP A 282 -33.65 -24.83 10.76
CA ASP A 282 -35.05 -25.12 11.02
C ASP A 282 -35.40 -26.60 10.83
N ALA A 283 -34.88 -27.24 9.80
CA ALA A 283 -35.05 -28.67 9.58
C ALA A 283 -34.48 -29.49 10.75
N THR A 284 -33.25 -29.13 11.20
CA THR A 284 -32.61 -29.75 12.36
C THR A 284 -33.40 -29.55 13.66
N LEU A 285 -33.96 -28.35 13.90
CA LEU A 285 -34.80 -28.08 15.04
C LEU A 285 -36.14 -28.87 14.96
N ALA A 286 -36.70 -29.05 13.76
CA ALA A 286 -37.89 -29.89 13.58
C ALA A 286 -37.59 -31.37 13.88
N GLU A 287 -36.40 -31.87 13.53
CA GLU A 287 -35.94 -33.19 13.90
C GLU A 287 -35.72 -33.31 15.40
N ALA A 288 -35.12 -32.31 16.05
CA ALA A 288 -34.95 -32.25 17.50
C ALA A 288 -36.32 -32.32 18.23
N ARG A 289 -37.33 -31.61 17.71
CA ARG A 289 -38.69 -31.69 18.28
C ARG A 289 -39.34 -33.07 18.14
N ARG A 290 -39.14 -33.75 17.01
CA ARG A 290 -39.57 -35.13 16.80
C ARG A 290 -38.84 -36.09 17.76
N ALA A 291 -37.52 -35.98 17.84
CA ALA A 291 -36.71 -36.77 18.77
C ALA A 291 -37.15 -36.56 20.23
N ARG A 292 -37.48 -35.30 20.62
CA ARG A 292 -38.00 -34.98 21.95
C ARG A 292 -39.32 -35.69 22.22
N GLY A 293 -40.26 -35.69 21.26
CA GLY A 293 -41.52 -36.45 21.37
C GLY A 293 -41.27 -37.95 21.57
N GLU A 294 -40.32 -38.53 20.85
CA GLU A 294 -39.95 -39.93 20.98
C GLU A 294 -39.32 -40.28 22.35
N VAL A 295 -38.43 -39.39 22.85
CA VAL A 295 -37.83 -39.56 24.19
C VAL A 295 -38.87 -39.54 25.25
N LEU A 296 -39.77 -38.56 25.25
CA LEU A 296 -40.87 -38.45 26.23
C LEU A 296 -41.81 -39.65 26.20
N ALA A 297 -42.03 -40.27 25.04
CA ALA A 297 -42.89 -41.45 24.90
C ALA A 297 -42.17 -42.78 25.29
N LYS A 298 -40.84 -42.86 25.09
CA LYS A 298 -40.09 -44.14 25.19
C LYS A 298 -39.18 -44.27 26.41
N ILE A 299 -38.87 -43.14 27.08
CA ILE A 299 -37.90 -43.10 28.20
C ILE A 299 -38.59 -42.53 29.46
N ALA A 300 -38.44 -43.24 30.58
CA ALA A 300 -39.00 -42.83 31.85
C ALA A 300 -38.08 -41.86 32.59
N ALA A 301 -38.65 -40.95 33.36
CA ALA A 301 -37.97 -40.09 34.33
C ALA A 301 -36.75 -39.33 33.81
N THR A 302 -36.78 -38.90 32.51
CA THR A 302 -35.68 -38.13 31.92
C THR A 302 -36.12 -36.68 31.73
N GLU A 303 -35.33 -35.74 32.26
CA GLU A 303 -35.49 -34.34 31.91
C GLU A 303 -34.94 -34.13 30.49
N VAL A 304 -35.82 -33.70 29.58
CA VAL A 304 -35.50 -33.45 28.17
C VAL A 304 -35.47 -31.95 27.94
N PRO A 305 -34.31 -31.38 27.50
CA PRO A 305 -34.24 -29.95 27.23
C PRO A 305 -35.33 -29.46 26.28
N ALA A 306 -35.74 -28.22 26.46
CA ALA A 306 -36.68 -27.56 25.54
C ALA A 306 -35.95 -27.24 24.23
N VAL A 307 -36.58 -27.57 23.08
CA VAL A 307 -36.00 -27.21 21.77
C VAL A 307 -36.28 -25.75 21.48
N PRO A 308 -35.28 -24.96 21.08
CA PRO A 308 -35.41 -23.54 20.76
C PRO A 308 -36.47 -23.25 19.70
N GLY A 309 -37.02 -22.04 19.71
CA GLY A 309 -37.93 -21.54 18.67
C GLY A 309 -37.15 -21.25 17.36
N PRO A 310 -37.88 -20.96 16.28
CA PRO A 310 -37.28 -20.56 15.01
C PRO A 310 -36.64 -19.18 15.12
N ALA A 311 -35.56 -18.96 14.34
CA ALA A 311 -34.79 -17.71 14.31
C ALA A 311 -35.56 -16.58 13.56
N SER A 312 -36.70 -16.12 14.07
CA SER A 312 -37.53 -15.09 13.43
C SER A 312 -36.78 -13.75 13.24
N ALA A 313 -35.99 -13.33 14.24
CA ALA A 313 -35.22 -12.10 14.17
C ALA A 313 -34.15 -12.12 13.04
N LEU A 314 -33.57 -13.28 12.73
CA LEU A 314 -32.64 -13.39 11.61
C LEU A 314 -33.33 -13.30 10.26
N ARG A 315 -34.54 -13.85 10.14
CA ARG A 315 -35.36 -13.71 8.91
C ARG A 315 -35.77 -12.27 8.64
N GLU A 316 -36.11 -11.52 9.67
CA GLU A 316 -36.42 -10.10 9.55
C GLU A 316 -35.18 -9.31 9.06
N ARG A 317 -34.00 -9.61 9.60
CA ARG A 317 -32.76 -9.00 9.16
C ARG A 317 -32.36 -9.38 7.72
N ILE A 318 -32.71 -10.59 7.27
CA ILE A 318 -32.52 -10.97 5.85
C ILE A 318 -33.46 -10.09 4.99
N GLY A 319 -34.71 -9.86 5.40
CA GLY A 319 -35.60 -8.93 4.71
C GLY A 319 -34.99 -7.53 4.55
N GLN A 320 -34.42 -7.00 5.63
CA GLN A 320 -33.69 -5.72 5.59
C GLN A 320 -32.51 -5.75 4.63
N ALA A 321 -31.74 -6.85 4.60
CA ALA A 321 -30.61 -6.99 3.67
C ALA A 321 -31.06 -7.02 2.20
N VAL A 322 -32.19 -7.68 1.90
CA VAL A 322 -32.81 -7.68 0.56
C VAL A 322 -33.28 -6.28 0.17
N GLU A 323 -33.85 -5.51 1.08
CA GLU A 323 -34.24 -4.12 0.82
C GLU A 323 -33.00 -3.24 0.53
N LEU A 324 -31.91 -3.39 1.29
CA LEU A 324 -30.64 -2.68 1.02
C LEU A 324 -30.04 -3.08 -0.34
N GLN A 325 -30.10 -4.36 -0.71
CA GLN A 325 -29.68 -4.86 -2.02
C GLN A 325 -30.47 -4.20 -3.16
N HIS A 326 -31.81 -4.20 -3.07
CA HIS A 326 -32.66 -3.57 -4.07
C HIS A 326 -32.48 -2.04 -4.13
N GLY A 327 -32.20 -1.42 -2.99
CA GLY A 327 -31.90 0.01 -2.90
C GLY A 327 -30.50 0.41 -3.33
N GLY A 328 -29.63 -0.55 -3.70
CA GLY A 328 -28.24 -0.30 -4.10
C GLY A 328 -27.35 0.25 -2.98
N GLN A 329 -27.72 0.02 -1.71
CA GLN A 329 -27.00 0.51 -0.54
C GLN A 329 -25.89 -0.47 -0.11
N TRP A 330 -24.95 -0.75 -1.01
CA TRP A 330 -23.94 -1.80 -0.86
C TRP A 330 -23.06 -1.62 0.37
N TYR A 331 -22.72 -0.39 0.68
CA TYR A 331 -21.89 -0.07 1.83
C TYR A 331 -22.53 -0.44 3.19
N ARG A 332 -23.89 -0.38 3.27
CA ARG A 332 -24.65 -0.83 4.44
C ARG A 332 -24.89 -2.33 4.42
N LEU A 333 -25.03 -2.87 3.22
CA LEU A 333 -25.30 -4.29 3.01
C LEU A 333 -24.10 -5.17 3.44
N GLY A 334 -22.86 -4.78 3.14
CA GLY A 334 -21.66 -5.57 3.43
C GLY A 334 -21.57 -6.02 4.90
N PRO A 335 -21.48 -5.08 5.86
CA PRO A 335 -21.40 -5.43 7.28
C PRO A 335 -22.62 -6.21 7.78
N LEU A 336 -23.82 -5.97 7.18
CA LEU A 336 -25.01 -6.71 7.53
C LEU A 336 -24.95 -8.16 7.05
N LEU A 337 -24.42 -8.42 5.84
CA LEU A 337 -24.23 -9.77 5.31
C LEU A 337 -23.24 -10.57 6.14
N ASP A 338 -22.09 -9.99 6.46
CA ASP A 338 -21.09 -10.64 7.31
C ASP A 338 -21.69 -11.06 8.66
N ALA A 339 -22.44 -10.16 9.29
CA ALA A 339 -23.13 -10.45 10.55
C ALA A 339 -24.25 -11.49 10.43
N LEU A 340 -24.92 -11.56 9.27
CA LEU A 340 -25.95 -12.55 9.00
C LEU A 340 -25.37 -13.95 8.76
N GLU A 341 -24.29 -14.06 8.02
CA GLU A 341 -23.57 -15.31 7.78
C GLU A 341 -23.08 -15.93 9.09
N ASP A 342 -22.43 -15.11 9.93
CA ASP A 342 -21.98 -15.53 11.25
C ASP A 342 -23.15 -15.98 12.16
N ALA A 343 -24.24 -15.23 12.16
CA ALA A 343 -25.40 -15.53 12.98
C ALA A 343 -26.12 -16.79 12.49
N ALA A 344 -26.26 -17.00 11.17
CA ALA A 344 -26.85 -18.20 10.60
C ALA A 344 -26.01 -19.46 10.86
N ALA A 345 -24.69 -19.36 10.77
CA ALA A 345 -23.80 -20.45 11.13
C ALA A 345 -23.91 -20.86 12.60
N LYS A 346 -23.97 -19.86 13.51
CA LYS A 346 -24.18 -20.08 14.95
C LYS A 346 -25.53 -20.73 15.23
N GLU A 347 -26.58 -20.28 14.53
CA GLU A 347 -27.91 -20.86 14.68
C GLU A 347 -27.95 -22.32 14.26
N LEU A 348 -27.35 -22.68 13.13
CA LEU A 348 -27.24 -24.09 12.70
C LEU A 348 -26.44 -24.94 13.70
N ALA A 349 -25.35 -24.41 14.24
CA ALA A 349 -24.57 -25.10 15.28
C ALA A 349 -25.39 -25.33 16.53
N ARG A 350 -26.18 -24.34 16.99
CA ARG A 350 -27.10 -24.43 18.11
C ARG A 350 -28.20 -25.48 17.88
N ALA A 351 -28.75 -25.52 16.66
CA ALA A 351 -29.76 -26.52 16.29
C ALA A 351 -29.20 -27.95 16.35
N ARG A 352 -28.01 -28.16 15.85
CA ARG A 352 -27.32 -29.46 15.89
C ARG A 352 -27.02 -29.90 17.33
N HIS A 353 -26.54 -28.98 18.15
CA HIS A 353 -26.28 -29.26 19.56
C HIS A 353 -27.58 -29.66 20.29
N SER A 354 -28.68 -28.91 20.07
CA SER A 354 -30.00 -29.23 20.66
C SER A 354 -30.51 -30.61 20.20
N LEU A 355 -30.32 -30.99 18.94
CA LEU A 355 -30.68 -32.32 18.44
C LEU A 355 -29.87 -33.41 19.15
N THR A 356 -28.57 -33.23 19.28
CA THR A 356 -27.66 -34.19 19.95
C THR A 356 -28.05 -34.38 21.41
N GLU A 357 -28.29 -33.32 22.16
CA GLU A 357 -28.67 -33.39 23.57
C GLU A 357 -30.03 -34.08 23.73
N VAL A 358 -30.99 -33.68 22.93
CA VAL A 358 -32.38 -34.26 23.00
C VAL A 358 -32.37 -35.73 22.60
N ALA A 359 -31.60 -36.15 21.59
CA ALA A 359 -31.54 -37.53 21.11
C ALA A 359 -30.66 -38.46 21.98
N GLN A 360 -29.83 -37.91 22.86
CA GLN A 360 -28.91 -38.68 23.70
C GLN A 360 -29.53 -39.85 24.44
N PRO A 361 -30.72 -39.72 25.11
CA PRO A 361 -31.35 -40.85 25.80
C PRO A 361 -31.72 -42.01 24.87
N LEU A 362 -32.17 -41.73 23.64
CA LEU A 362 -32.45 -42.74 22.62
C LEU A 362 -31.18 -43.46 22.17
N ALA A 363 -30.09 -42.69 21.99
CA ALA A 363 -28.79 -43.24 21.63
C ALA A 363 -28.24 -44.15 22.73
N VAL A 364 -28.34 -43.76 24.01
CA VAL A 364 -27.95 -44.60 25.16
C VAL A 364 -28.78 -45.89 25.18
N ARG A 365 -30.10 -45.83 24.94
CA ARG A 365 -30.95 -47.02 24.85
C ARG A 365 -30.50 -47.93 23.73
N ALA A 366 -30.23 -47.40 22.55
CA ALA A 366 -29.73 -48.19 21.39
C ALA A 366 -28.36 -48.86 21.68
N GLU A 367 -27.45 -48.14 22.33
CA GLU A 367 -26.15 -48.64 22.74
C GLU A 367 -26.30 -49.80 23.74
N LEU A 368 -27.13 -49.64 24.76
CA LEU A 368 -27.40 -50.71 25.74
C LEU A 368 -27.98 -51.94 25.11
N ARG A 369 -28.87 -51.81 24.11
CA ARG A 369 -29.37 -52.94 23.31
C ARG A 369 -28.29 -53.63 22.55
N GLY A 370 -27.43 -52.86 21.84
CA GLY A 370 -26.29 -53.39 21.11
C GLY A 370 -25.31 -54.17 22.03
N ARG A 371 -25.02 -53.60 23.21
CA ARG A 371 -24.20 -54.28 24.24
C ARG A 371 -24.85 -55.57 24.73
N LEU A 372 -26.14 -55.59 25.03
CA LEU A 372 -26.85 -56.77 25.47
C LEU A 372 -26.75 -57.91 24.45
N GLU A 373 -26.99 -57.63 23.16
CA GLU A 373 -26.87 -58.63 22.09
C GLU A 373 -25.43 -59.11 21.87
N ALA A 374 -24.43 -58.20 21.96
CA ALA A 374 -23.02 -58.59 21.85
C ALA A 374 -22.59 -59.58 22.97
N TYR A 375 -22.99 -59.31 24.22
CA TYR A 375 -22.71 -60.19 25.33
C TYR A 375 -23.52 -61.50 25.28
N ARG A 376 -24.74 -61.50 24.73
CA ARG A 376 -25.48 -62.71 24.42
C ARG A 376 -24.73 -63.62 23.42
N ALA A 377 -24.20 -63.05 22.37
CA ALA A 377 -23.37 -63.77 21.41
C ALA A 377 -22.09 -64.31 22.06
N MET A 378 -21.49 -63.58 23.01
CA MET A 378 -20.35 -64.07 23.80
C MET A 378 -20.75 -65.24 24.72
N ALA A 379 -21.88 -65.18 25.41
CA ALA A 379 -22.39 -66.25 26.26
C ALA A 379 -22.62 -67.53 25.42
N ALA A 380 -23.13 -67.43 24.19
CA ALA A 380 -23.28 -68.54 23.28
C ALA A 380 -21.93 -69.21 22.92
N ARG A 381 -20.90 -68.39 22.66
CA ARG A 381 -19.55 -68.91 22.40
C ARG A 381 -18.97 -69.65 23.60
N LEU A 382 -19.25 -69.17 24.81
CA LEU A 382 -18.80 -69.77 26.07
C LEU A 382 -19.67 -70.97 26.49
N ARG A 383 -20.75 -71.32 25.76
CA ARG A 383 -21.73 -72.39 26.05
C ARG A 383 -22.38 -72.22 27.44
N ILE A 384 -22.57 -71.02 27.92
CA ILE A 384 -23.24 -70.71 29.22
C ILE A 384 -24.65 -70.12 29.00
N THR A 385 -25.19 -70.20 27.80
CA THR A 385 -26.54 -69.66 27.48
C THR A 385 -27.69 -70.36 28.20
N GLU A 386 -27.48 -71.57 28.73
CA GLU A 386 -28.49 -72.37 29.48
C GLU A 386 -28.34 -72.24 31.01
N ASP A 387 -27.34 -71.51 31.45
CA ASP A 387 -27.16 -71.20 32.88
C ASP A 387 -28.34 -70.39 33.40
N PRO A 388 -29.09 -70.85 34.43
CA PRO A 388 -30.26 -70.19 34.93
C PRO A 388 -30.01 -68.74 35.37
N GLU A 389 -28.85 -68.46 35.94
CA GLU A 389 -28.46 -67.13 36.38
C GLU A 389 -28.20 -66.18 35.16
N VAL A 390 -27.57 -66.68 34.13
CA VAL A 390 -27.32 -65.95 32.88
C VAL A 390 -28.62 -65.64 32.16
N VAL A 391 -29.52 -66.64 32.08
CA VAL A 391 -30.83 -66.48 31.44
C VAL A 391 -31.70 -65.45 32.19
N GLU A 392 -31.80 -65.54 33.49
CA GLU A 392 -32.59 -64.61 34.32
C GLU A 392 -32.11 -63.15 34.10
N ARG A 393 -30.80 -62.95 34.19
CA ARG A 393 -30.21 -61.59 34.01
C ARG A 393 -30.40 -61.06 32.58
N PHE A 394 -30.29 -61.91 31.55
CA PHE A 394 -30.58 -61.53 30.18
C PHE A 394 -32.03 -61.13 29.98
N GLU A 395 -33.01 -61.93 30.44
CA GLU A 395 -34.41 -61.64 30.27
C GLU A 395 -34.83 -60.37 31.04
N LYS A 396 -34.25 -60.15 32.19
CA LYS A 396 -34.49 -58.89 32.97
C LYS A 396 -33.96 -57.68 32.24
N ALA A 397 -32.74 -57.72 31.69
CA ALA A 397 -32.15 -56.62 30.94
C ALA A 397 -32.95 -56.37 29.66
N ARG A 398 -33.33 -57.44 28.94
CA ARG A 398 -34.16 -57.36 27.74
C ARG A 398 -35.54 -56.75 28.03
N TRP A 399 -36.22 -57.21 29.08
CA TRP A 399 -37.52 -56.63 29.43
C TRP A 399 -37.44 -55.14 29.70
N LEU A 400 -36.45 -54.65 30.47
CA LEU A 400 -36.27 -53.26 30.79
C LEU A 400 -35.97 -52.42 29.51
N LEU A 401 -35.17 -52.95 28.55
CA LEU A 401 -34.78 -52.24 27.35
C LEU A 401 -35.89 -52.18 26.26
N TRP A 402 -36.79 -53.19 26.23
CA TRP A 402 -37.88 -53.24 25.23
C TRP A 402 -39.19 -52.73 25.76
N SER A 403 -39.38 -52.54 27.10
CA SER A 403 -40.54 -51.88 27.66
C SER A 403 -40.63 -50.38 27.29
N ALA A 404 -41.79 -49.82 27.27
CA ALA A 404 -42.06 -48.39 27.13
C ALA A 404 -43.02 -47.97 28.23
N PRO A 405 -42.66 -46.98 29.02
CA PRO A 405 -41.43 -46.19 29.04
C PRO A 405 -40.23 -46.99 29.64
N CYS A 406 -39.04 -46.84 29.09
CA CYS A 406 -37.79 -47.52 29.53
C CYS A 406 -37.09 -46.70 30.60
N ASP A 407 -36.84 -47.27 31.79
CA ASP A 407 -35.90 -46.70 32.76
C ASP A 407 -34.45 -47.00 32.35
N LEU A 408 -33.75 -46.02 31.81
CA LEU A 408 -32.36 -46.15 31.33
C LEU A 408 -31.40 -46.54 32.42
N ARG A 409 -31.60 -46.05 33.66
CA ARG A 409 -30.71 -46.34 34.80
C ARG A 409 -30.86 -47.79 35.19
N ALA A 410 -32.09 -48.23 35.42
CA ALA A 410 -32.34 -49.64 35.74
C ALA A 410 -31.92 -50.59 34.63
N ALA A 411 -32.10 -50.23 33.35
CA ALA A 411 -31.64 -50.99 32.20
C ALA A 411 -30.12 -51.07 32.12
N ALA A 412 -29.41 -49.95 32.35
CA ALA A 412 -27.92 -49.96 32.35
C ALA A 412 -27.38 -50.85 33.46
N GLU A 413 -27.94 -50.81 34.64
CA GLU A 413 -27.56 -51.68 35.77
C GLU A 413 -27.83 -53.15 35.45
N ALA A 414 -28.95 -53.48 34.83
CA ALA A 414 -29.27 -54.84 34.44
C ALA A 414 -28.29 -55.38 33.33
N VAL A 415 -28.00 -54.58 32.34
CA VAL A 415 -26.97 -54.93 31.32
C VAL A 415 -25.60 -55.13 31.95
N ALA A 416 -25.18 -54.26 32.89
CA ALA A 416 -23.90 -54.43 33.59
C ALA A 416 -23.84 -55.73 34.41
N ARG A 417 -24.94 -56.11 35.10
CA ARG A 417 -25.02 -57.37 35.81
C ARG A 417 -24.93 -58.58 34.90
N PHE A 418 -25.60 -58.54 33.74
CA PHE A 418 -25.51 -59.53 32.69
C PHE A 418 -24.07 -59.66 32.14
N GLN A 419 -23.42 -58.53 31.89
CA GLN A 419 -22.01 -58.47 31.44
C GLN A 419 -21.06 -59.15 32.45
N GLN A 420 -21.29 -58.90 33.78
CA GLN A 420 -20.48 -59.53 34.81
C GLN A 420 -20.65 -61.04 34.85
N ALA A 421 -21.89 -61.56 34.66
CA ALA A 421 -22.14 -63.00 34.62
C ALA A 421 -21.52 -63.70 33.41
N VAL A 422 -21.40 -63.00 32.26
CA VAL A 422 -20.80 -63.54 31.04
C VAL A 422 -19.28 -63.41 30.99
N ARG A 423 -18.69 -62.49 31.80
CA ARG A 423 -17.24 -62.39 31.86
C ARG A 423 -16.64 -63.64 32.53
N PRO A 424 -15.67 -64.34 31.92
CA PRO A 424 -14.97 -65.43 32.60
C PRO A 424 -14.31 -64.83 33.86
N ALA A 425 -14.45 -65.53 35.01
CA ALA A 425 -13.79 -65.18 36.24
C ALA A 425 -12.28 -64.96 35.95
N PRO A 426 -11.68 -63.87 36.50
CA PRO A 426 -10.24 -63.71 36.37
C PRO A 426 -9.58 -65.02 36.87
N ALA A 427 -8.79 -65.67 36.04
CA ALA A 427 -8.03 -66.84 36.48
C ALA A 427 -7.24 -66.40 37.70
N LEU A 428 -7.50 -67.06 38.84
CA LEU A 428 -6.70 -66.92 40.05
C LEU A 428 -5.25 -67.19 39.67
N PRO A 429 -4.30 -66.29 40.02
CA PRO A 429 -2.91 -66.59 39.77
C PRO A 429 -2.59 -67.97 40.43
N ALA A 430 -2.12 -68.90 39.63
CA ALA A 430 -1.65 -70.20 40.12
C ALA A 430 -0.69 -69.94 41.27
N GLY A 431 -1.04 -70.54 42.46
CA GLY A 431 -0.24 -70.43 43.66
C GLY A 431 1.21 -70.86 43.42
N PRO A 432 2.15 -70.38 44.24
CA PRO A 432 3.57 -70.58 44.01
C PRO A 432 3.89 -72.09 44.13
N GLY A 433 4.29 -72.71 43.05
CA GLY A 433 4.92 -74.05 43.07
C GLY A 433 6.25 -73.98 43.83
N VAL A 434 6.37 -74.88 44.80
CA VAL A 434 7.50 -75.10 45.70
C VAL A 434 8.81 -75.16 44.92
N ALA A 435 9.76 -74.38 45.38
CA ALA A 435 11.14 -74.35 44.93
C ALA A 435 11.90 -75.61 45.27
N ASP A 436 12.76 -76.08 44.41
CA ASP A 436 14.02 -76.71 44.76
C ASP A 436 15.16 -76.03 44.01
N GLY A 437 16.06 -75.43 44.80
CA GLY A 437 17.31 -74.78 44.32
C GLY A 437 18.43 -75.86 44.21
N PRO A 438 19.75 -75.54 44.22
CA PRO A 438 20.40 -74.23 44.03
C PRO A 438 21.55 -74.28 42.98
N GLY A 439 22.10 -73.20 42.54
CA GLY A 439 23.36 -73.20 41.78
C GLY A 439 23.80 -71.81 41.30
N VAL A 440 24.60 -71.23 42.17
CA VAL A 440 25.90 -70.50 42.01
C VAL A 440 26.07 -69.43 40.94
N ALA A 441 26.29 -68.22 41.49
CA ALA A 441 27.28 -67.19 41.25
C ALA A 441 27.66 -66.79 39.78
N ASP A 442 27.55 -65.55 39.44
CA ASP A 442 28.61 -64.52 39.51
C ASP A 442 28.07 -63.14 39.01
N GLY A 443 28.31 -62.12 39.79
CA GLY A 443 28.14 -60.73 39.36
C GLY A 443 29.43 -60.19 38.73
N PRO A 444 29.70 -58.92 38.70
CA PRO A 444 28.89 -57.70 38.71
C PRO A 444 29.26 -56.66 37.62
N GLY A 445 28.56 -55.57 37.54
CA GLY A 445 29.01 -54.39 36.77
C GLY A 445 27.83 -53.44 36.49
N VAL A 446 27.57 -52.58 37.32
CA VAL A 446 27.96 -51.19 37.54
C VAL A 446 27.51 -50.22 36.43
N ALA A 447 26.64 -49.33 36.88
CA ALA A 447 26.49 -47.90 36.57
C ALA A 447 26.14 -47.52 35.13
N ASP A 448 25.38 -46.57 34.88
CA ASP A 448 25.05 -45.26 35.39
C ASP A 448 24.26 -44.50 34.34
N GLY A 449 23.33 -43.73 34.71
CA GLY A 449 23.23 -42.35 34.39
C GLY A 449 22.41 -41.92 33.16
N GLY A 450 21.39 -41.14 33.41
CA GLY A 450 21.17 -39.85 32.74
C GLY A 450 20.06 -39.79 31.69
N ASN A 451 18.93 -39.46 32.08
CA ASN A 451 18.27 -38.14 31.92
C ASN A 451 18.30 -37.46 30.54
N GLY A 452 17.16 -37.00 30.08
CA GLY A 452 17.08 -35.91 29.10
C GLY A 452 16.07 -36.11 27.98
N GLN A 453 14.88 -35.66 28.20
CA GLN A 453 14.03 -34.84 27.33
C GLN A 453 14.57 -34.53 25.89
N ASP A 454 13.77 -34.73 24.87
CA ASP A 454 13.10 -33.63 24.17
C ASP A 454 12.24 -34.17 23.01
N HIS A 455 11.03 -33.67 22.99
CA HIS A 455 10.09 -33.79 21.88
C HIS A 455 10.51 -32.85 20.74
N GLN A 456 10.66 -33.36 19.54
CA GLN A 456 10.61 -32.55 18.34
C GLN A 456 9.83 -33.30 17.24
N ALA A 457 8.73 -32.69 16.80
CA ALA A 457 7.93 -33.09 15.66
C ALA A 457 8.63 -32.71 14.34
N PRO A 458 8.46 -33.49 13.24
CA PRO A 458 9.11 -33.19 11.97
C PRO A 458 8.35 -32.20 11.10
N ALA A 459 9.11 -31.29 10.53
CA ALA A 459 8.70 -30.30 9.52
C ALA A 459 8.35 -30.99 8.18
N VAL A 460 7.28 -30.51 7.58
CA VAL A 460 6.87 -30.83 6.20
C VAL A 460 7.69 -29.97 5.24
N GLN A 461 8.44 -30.58 4.36
CA GLN A 461 9.14 -29.97 3.23
C GLN A 461 8.18 -29.80 2.05
N ASP A 462 8.09 -28.55 1.63
CA ASP A 462 7.42 -28.09 0.41
C ASP A 462 8.35 -28.31 -0.79
N THR A 463 7.98 -29.19 -1.71
CA THR A 463 8.68 -29.40 -2.99
C THR A 463 7.81 -28.89 -4.12
N ARG A 464 8.20 -27.73 -4.70
CA ARG A 464 7.78 -27.30 -6.05
C ARG A 464 8.51 -28.13 -7.11
N PRO A 465 7.88 -28.46 -8.21
CA PRO A 465 8.59 -28.66 -9.47
C PRO A 465 8.43 -27.48 -10.43
N ALA A 466 9.56 -27.03 -10.94
CA ALA A 466 9.68 -26.23 -12.13
C ALA A 466 9.24 -27.05 -13.37
N GLY A 467 8.52 -26.40 -14.27
CA GLY A 467 8.18 -26.95 -15.58
C GLY A 467 8.30 -25.83 -16.62
N GLU A 468 9.43 -25.83 -17.31
CA GLU A 468 9.67 -25.16 -18.58
C GLU A 468 8.69 -25.69 -19.63
N PHE A 469 8.14 -24.79 -20.46
CA PHE A 469 7.69 -25.17 -21.79
C PHE A 469 7.97 -24.02 -22.77
N GLU A 470 8.96 -24.26 -23.62
CA GLU A 470 9.24 -23.56 -24.87
C GLU A 470 8.25 -23.94 -25.95
N GLY A 471 8.13 -23.06 -26.94
CA GLY A 471 7.77 -23.39 -28.32
C GLY A 471 6.45 -22.78 -28.76
N GLY A 472 6.41 -21.70 -29.53
CA GLY A 472 6.75 -21.74 -30.95
C GLY A 472 5.50 -21.69 -31.79
N GLY A 473 5.41 -20.72 -32.70
CA GLY A 473 4.69 -20.91 -33.97
C GLY A 473 3.49 -20.02 -34.22
N ASP A 474 3.72 -18.91 -34.84
CA ASP A 474 3.28 -18.50 -36.21
C ASP A 474 1.80 -18.50 -36.60
N SER A 475 1.44 -17.37 -37.17
CA SER A 475 0.62 -17.06 -38.40
C SER A 475 -0.89 -16.86 -38.27
N ASP A 476 -1.20 -15.69 -38.83
CA ASP A 476 -2.33 -15.31 -39.74
C ASP A 476 -3.78 -15.25 -39.20
N GLY A 477 -4.30 -14.03 -39.38
CA GLY A 477 -5.73 -13.73 -39.41
C GLY A 477 -6.06 -12.30 -39.01
#